data_e43f11d35edbcc7517142a769342e18b
#
_entry.id   e43f11d35edbcc7517142a769342e18b
#
_cell.length_a   1.000
_cell.length_b   1.000
_cell.length_c   1.000
_cell.angle_alpha   90.00
_cell.angle_beta   90.00
_cell.angle_gamma   90.00
#
_symmetry.space_group_name_H-M   'P 1'
#
loop_
_entity.id
_entity.type
_entity.pdbx_description
1 polymer ?
#
loop_
_entity_poly.entity_id
_entity_poly.type
_entity_poly.pdbx_seq_one_letter_code
_entity_poly.pdbx_strand_id
1 'polypeptide(L)'
;MPHRFPSPFHTSILPPTPARLTALAATKLPRWGLLGLCLLYIVTGLVMREPWKSEDVIGLAQMWTAYDGGWAQWLAPEAAGVAVSQEGPLATWMGALCMAIFSPLLGHILAARVPNLIWFGIASSSLWYGAYLLGRRAEAQPLALPFGGQPEPRDYGRMLADAALLLFLATLGILWRSHETSAEPAALAFHALAFYSLARMLDHPRCGALTLGLALGGAFLARGFPAVMPQLLAITVLAGTCLALRPAVRWIALLSLPLGVALSLAWWIPTAQLHPYWMSGWWHWNASVFGMLTPRGLSDVLRNMPWFLWPTGPLALLALWRWRGYLRSPHVQIPVALMLAGLAMLLATREPIDAEYLALVIPCAMLAALALPTLRRGLINALDWFAVMVFSAAACVVWMGWIAIMTGVPPKIARNIARQTPGFDADFSLFAFTAAVVASVAWIALIIWRFRSRPTGLWRGTVLSAGGVVACWLLIMTLWLPSINYNKSYREVSNGMAHALAAERARTGRQECVRSSGLGLSQRASFAVFDNLRFELSGDCPLVLLQGNASVLRNALQRGEYAGSRVLWEGTRAAEFRRAPQLLEYFILLRPVPAGRPAP
;
A
#
# COMPACT_ATOMS: atom_id res chain seq x y z
N MET A 1 25.65 -39.85 6.25
CA MET A 1 26.06 -39.39 7.60
C MET A 1 24.88 -39.65 8.54
N PRO A 2 25.05 -40.39 9.64
CA PRO A 2 23.95 -40.82 10.50
C PRO A 2 23.42 -39.64 11.30
N HIS A 3 22.09 -39.51 11.32
CA HIS A 3 21.36 -38.56 12.15
C HIS A 3 21.63 -38.85 13.64
N ARG A 4 22.36 -37.94 14.31
CA ARG A 4 22.44 -37.93 15.76
C ARG A 4 21.08 -37.52 16.33
N PHE A 5 20.39 -38.46 16.96
CA PHE A 5 19.26 -38.16 17.81
C PHE A 5 19.73 -37.29 18.99
N PRO A 6 19.06 -36.18 19.31
CA PRO A 6 19.39 -35.41 20.50
C PRO A 6 19.06 -36.23 21.76
N SER A 7 19.95 -36.18 22.73
CA SER A 7 19.82 -36.87 24.02
C SER A 7 18.56 -36.45 24.80
N PRO A 8 17.89 -37.36 25.56
CA PRO A 8 16.60 -37.10 26.18
C PRO A 8 16.64 -36.25 27.49
N PHE A 9 17.68 -35.53 27.80
CA PHE A 9 17.88 -34.89 29.11
C PHE A 9 17.91 -33.36 29.11
N HIS A 10 17.09 -32.68 28.28
CA HIS A 10 16.72 -31.27 28.51
C HIS A 10 15.31 -31.01 27.96
N THR A 11 14.33 -31.73 28.49
CA THR A 11 12.94 -31.32 28.35
C THR A 11 12.68 -30.19 29.34
N SER A 12 12.94 -28.95 28.96
CA SER A 12 12.18 -27.84 29.50
C SER A 12 10.71 -28.18 29.24
N ILE A 13 9.94 -28.40 30.29
CA ILE A 13 8.52 -28.77 30.21
C ILE A 13 7.78 -27.56 29.65
N LEU A 14 7.79 -27.42 28.31
CA LEU A 14 6.92 -26.47 27.64
C LEU A 14 5.48 -26.93 27.90
N PRO A 15 4.57 -26.00 28.20
CA PRO A 15 3.16 -26.35 28.33
C PRO A 15 2.68 -26.99 27.02
N PRO A 16 1.62 -27.84 27.05
CA PRO A 16 1.12 -28.46 25.83
C PRO A 16 0.73 -27.37 24.81
N THR A 17 1.14 -27.57 23.54
CA THR A 17 0.87 -26.61 22.45
C THR A 17 -0.64 -26.26 22.38
N PRO A 18 -0.98 -24.98 22.20
CA PRO A 18 -2.38 -24.55 22.12
C PRO A 18 -3.05 -24.94 20.79
N ALA A 19 -2.27 -25.27 19.75
CA ALA A 19 -2.77 -25.68 18.45
C ALA A 19 -3.37 -27.08 18.52
N ARG A 20 -4.60 -27.24 18.05
CA ARG A 20 -5.32 -28.53 17.98
C ARG A 20 -5.85 -28.73 16.57
N LEU A 21 -5.26 -29.66 15.86
CA LEU A 21 -5.60 -29.91 14.47
C LEU A 21 -5.41 -31.41 14.14
N THR A 22 -6.36 -31.97 13.39
CA THR A 22 -6.22 -33.30 12.79
C THR A 22 -5.63 -33.21 11.39
N ALA A 23 -5.03 -34.28 10.89
CA ALA A 23 -4.48 -34.35 9.53
C ALA A 23 -5.55 -34.03 8.45
N LEU A 24 -6.80 -34.47 8.68
CA LEU A 24 -7.93 -34.18 7.80
C LEU A 24 -8.24 -32.66 7.73
N ALA A 25 -7.95 -31.93 8.78
CA ALA A 25 -8.18 -30.48 8.82
C ALA A 25 -7.02 -29.66 8.23
N ALA A 26 -5.84 -30.27 8.05
CA ALA A 26 -4.69 -29.67 7.37
C ALA A 26 -4.78 -29.85 5.83
N THR A 27 -5.94 -29.56 5.26
CA THR A 27 -6.15 -29.65 3.81
C THR A 27 -5.30 -28.64 3.04
N LYS A 28 -4.85 -29.01 1.85
CA LYS A 28 -4.04 -28.17 0.98
C LYS A 28 -4.94 -27.39 0.03
N LEU A 29 -4.77 -26.08 -0.02
CA LEU A 29 -5.43 -25.29 -1.05
C LEU A 29 -4.74 -25.49 -2.42
N PRO A 30 -5.50 -25.46 -3.53
CA PRO A 30 -4.92 -25.57 -4.84
C PRO A 30 -4.03 -24.34 -5.13
N ARG A 31 -2.78 -24.58 -5.52
CA ARG A 31 -1.80 -23.49 -5.78
C ARG A 31 -2.30 -22.49 -6.81
N TRP A 32 -2.91 -22.97 -7.88
CA TRP A 32 -3.49 -22.13 -8.92
C TRP A 32 -4.61 -21.22 -8.42
N GLY A 33 -5.42 -21.71 -7.47
CA GLY A 33 -6.46 -20.90 -6.83
C GLY A 33 -5.87 -19.76 -6.00
N LEU A 34 -4.80 -20.01 -5.22
CA LEU A 34 -4.11 -18.97 -4.46
C LEU A 34 -3.42 -17.96 -5.37
N LEU A 35 -2.70 -18.43 -6.41
CA LEU A 35 -2.05 -17.55 -7.38
C LEU A 35 -3.08 -16.72 -8.16
N GLY A 36 -4.19 -17.34 -8.58
CA GLY A 36 -5.29 -16.64 -9.25
C GLY A 36 -5.91 -15.57 -8.37
N LEU A 37 -6.11 -15.85 -7.07
CA LEU A 37 -6.63 -14.87 -6.11
C LEU A 37 -5.66 -13.71 -5.90
N CYS A 38 -4.36 -13.98 -5.76
CA CYS A 38 -3.33 -12.95 -5.66
C CYS A 38 -3.28 -12.07 -6.91
N LEU A 39 -3.31 -12.71 -8.10
CA LEU A 39 -3.27 -11.99 -9.37
C LEU A 39 -4.52 -11.11 -9.54
N LEU A 40 -5.69 -11.66 -9.24
CA LEU A 40 -6.95 -10.92 -9.31
C LEU A 40 -6.96 -9.74 -8.33
N TYR A 41 -6.43 -9.94 -7.10
CA TYR A 41 -6.29 -8.88 -6.12
C TYR A 41 -5.48 -7.70 -6.65
N ILE A 42 -4.27 -7.96 -7.15
CA ILE A 42 -3.35 -6.88 -7.52
C ILE A 42 -3.68 -6.25 -8.88
N VAL A 43 -4.06 -7.03 -9.89
CA VAL A 43 -4.34 -6.49 -11.23
C VAL A 43 -5.58 -5.60 -11.24
N THR A 44 -6.62 -5.96 -10.47
CA THR A 44 -7.87 -5.19 -10.39
C THR A 44 -7.66 -3.73 -9.99
N GLY A 45 -6.71 -3.44 -9.09
CA GLY A 45 -6.45 -2.07 -8.64
C GLY A 45 -5.43 -1.29 -9.48
N LEU A 46 -4.77 -1.93 -10.47
CA LEU A 46 -3.77 -1.29 -11.32
C LEU A 46 -4.36 -0.84 -12.66
N VAL A 47 -5.28 -1.63 -13.22
CA VAL A 47 -5.85 -1.39 -14.55
C VAL A 47 -6.98 -0.36 -14.47
N MET A 48 -7.09 0.52 -15.47
CA MET A 48 -8.14 1.54 -15.65
C MET A 48 -8.22 2.62 -14.55
N ARG A 49 -7.49 2.49 -13.46
CA ARG A 49 -7.43 3.50 -12.41
C ARG A 49 -6.56 4.66 -12.88
N GLU A 50 -7.05 5.88 -12.75
CA GLU A 50 -6.24 7.08 -12.96
C GLU A 50 -5.27 7.29 -11.79
N PRO A 51 -4.20 8.07 -11.97
CA PRO A 51 -3.39 8.56 -10.86
C PRO A 51 -4.25 9.44 -9.95
N TRP A 52 -4.42 8.99 -8.71
CA TRP A 52 -5.22 9.73 -7.76
C TRP A 52 -4.36 10.73 -6.99
N LYS A 53 -4.96 11.84 -6.58
CA LYS A 53 -4.28 12.87 -5.82
C LYS A 53 -3.66 12.32 -4.54
N SER A 54 -2.64 12.99 -4.09
CA SER A 54 -1.67 12.75 -3.04
C SER A 54 -0.53 11.86 -3.53
N GLU A 55 -0.16 10.83 -2.78
CA GLU A 55 1.07 10.05 -2.98
C GLU A 55 1.13 9.33 -4.34
N ASP A 56 0.00 8.82 -4.82
CA ASP A 56 -0.06 8.05 -6.09
C ASP A 56 0.40 8.90 -7.28
N VAL A 57 -0.11 10.14 -7.41
CA VAL A 57 0.28 11.01 -8.53
C VAL A 57 1.66 11.65 -8.33
N ILE A 58 2.06 11.91 -7.09
CA ILE A 58 3.40 12.46 -6.79
C ILE A 58 4.46 11.42 -7.15
N GLY A 59 4.30 10.17 -6.71
CA GLY A 59 5.22 9.09 -7.05
C GLY A 59 5.28 8.83 -8.56
N LEU A 60 4.12 8.86 -9.24
CA LEU A 60 4.09 8.74 -10.70
C LEU A 60 4.82 9.90 -11.39
N ALA A 61 4.69 11.14 -10.89
CA ALA A 61 5.39 12.28 -11.45
C ALA A 61 6.91 12.21 -11.23
N GLN A 62 7.37 11.66 -10.10
CA GLN A 62 8.79 11.36 -9.89
C GLN A 62 9.30 10.33 -10.91
N MET A 63 8.55 9.25 -11.14
CA MET A 63 8.88 8.24 -12.15
C MET A 63 8.91 8.83 -13.55
N TRP A 64 7.93 9.68 -13.88
CA TRP A 64 7.87 10.39 -15.16
C TRP A 64 9.05 11.33 -15.35
N THR A 65 9.40 12.13 -14.34
CA THR A 65 10.53 13.05 -14.39
C THR A 65 11.86 12.30 -14.54
N ALA A 66 12.02 11.15 -13.86
CA ALA A 66 13.20 10.32 -14.00
C ALA A 66 13.27 9.64 -15.39
N TYR A 67 12.13 9.28 -15.98
CA TYR A 67 12.04 8.70 -17.32
C TYR A 67 12.37 9.71 -18.43
N ASP A 68 11.81 10.92 -18.33
CA ASP A 68 11.96 12.00 -19.33
C ASP A 68 13.25 12.81 -19.15
N GLY A 69 13.81 12.80 -17.93
CA GLY A 69 14.97 13.56 -17.51
C GLY A 69 16.29 12.80 -17.62
N GLY A 70 17.36 13.49 -17.23
CA GLY A 70 18.70 12.94 -17.18
C GLY A 70 19.03 12.22 -15.86
N TRP A 71 20.31 11.83 -15.73
CA TRP A 71 20.85 11.12 -14.56
C TRP A 71 20.63 11.84 -13.22
N ALA A 72 20.52 13.16 -13.23
CA ALA A 72 20.28 13.95 -12.03
C ALA A 72 18.96 13.57 -11.34
N GLN A 73 17.89 13.33 -12.10
CA GLN A 73 16.57 12.97 -11.58
C GLN A 73 16.50 11.54 -11.03
N TRP A 74 17.45 10.68 -11.42
CA TRP A 74 17.61 9.35 -10.83
C TRP A 74 18.23 9.41 -9.44
N LEU A 75 19.10 10.38 -9.18
CA LEU A 75 19.73 10.57 -7.87
C LEU A 75 18.85 11.37 -6.92
N ALA A 76 18.25 12.45 -7.41
CA ALA A 76 17.44 13.39 -6.65
C ALA A 76 16.05 13.55 -7.30
N PRO A 77 15.10 12.63 -7.01
CA PRO A 77 13.79 12.64 -7.63
C PRO A 77 13.01 13.94 -7.42
N GLU A 78 12.39 14.42 -8.50
CA GLU A 78 11.54 15.60 -8.51
C GLU A 78 10.15 15.25 -9.05
N ALA A 79 9.14 16.00 -8.64
CA ALA A 79 7.80 15.93 -9.21
C ALA A 79 7.42 17.28 -9.78
N ALA A 80 7.26 17.38 -11.10
CA ALA A 80 6.88 18.60 -11.80
C ALA A 80 7.79 19.82 -11.48
N GLY A 81 9.11 19.62 -11.41
CA GLY A 81 10.10 20.65 -11.10
C GLY A 81 10.20 21.02 -9.62
N VAL A 82 9.56 20.26 -8.73
CA VAL A 82 9.68 20.44 -7.28
C VAL A 82 10.42 19.26 -6.69
N ALA A 83 11.46 19.53 -5.91
CA ALA A 83 12.21 18.49 -5.21
C ALA A 83 11.32 17.76 -4.20
N VAL A 84 11.24 16.42 -4.28
CA VAL A 84 10.49 15.57 -3.34
C VAL A 84 11.50 14.75 -2.56
N SER A 85 12.05 15.36 -1.53
CA SER A 85 13.12 14.80 -0.71
C SER A 85 12.60 14.08 0.54
N GLN A 86 11.56 13.27 0.41
CA GLN A 86 10.96 12.57 1.55
C GLN A 86 11.34 11.10 1.60
N GLU A 87 11.23 10.40 0.49
CA GLU A 87 11.43 8.96 0.38
C GLU A 87 12.73 8.61 -0.33
N GLY A 88 13.04 7.32 -0.47
CA GLY A 88 14.19 6.87 -1.23
C GLY A 88 13.88 6.75 -2.73
N PRO A 89 14.90 6.51 -3.57
CA PRO A 89 14.76 6.53 -5.03
C PRO A 89 14.23 5.23 -5.64
N LEU A 90 14.15 4.14 -4.88
CA LEU A 90 13.95 2.79 -5.44
C LEU A 90 12.63 2.63 -6.20
N ALA A 91 11.53 3.19 -5.67
CA ALA A 91 10.24 3.16 -6.35
C ALA A 91 10.30 3.95 -7.67
N THR A 92 10.92 5.12 -7.65
CA THR A 92 11.15 5.97 -8.82
C THR A 92 11.99 5.25 -9.88
N TRP A 93 13.10 4.60 -9.48
CA TRP A 93 13.95 3.84 -10.40
C TRP A 93 13.20 2.72 -11.10
N MET A 94 12.49 1.91 -10.32
CA MET A 94 11.73 0.78 -10.87
C MET A 94 10.59 1.25 -11.76
N GLY A 95 9.90 2.33 -11.39
CA GLY A 95 8.85 2.93 -12.20
C GLY A 95 9.38 3.49 -13.52
N ALA A 96 10.44 4.29 -13.49
CA ALA A 96 11.07 4.86 -14.69
C ALA A 96 11.62 3.77 -15.62
N LEU A 97 12.25 2.72 -15.06
CA LEU A 97 12.72 1.58 -15.84
C LEU A 97 11.56 0.82 -16.51
N CYS A 98 10.49 0.55 -15.79
CA CYS A 98 9.31 -0.10 -16.36
C CYS A 98 8.62 0.79 -17.41
N MET A 99 8.60 2.10 -17.22
CA MET A 99 8.13 3.04 -18.24
C MET A 99 9.00 2.96 -19.51
N ALA A 100 10.31 2.93 -19.38
CA ALA A 100 11.22 2.81 -20.53
C ALA A 100 10.99 1.52 -21.33
N ILE A 101 10.66 0.42 -20.65
CA ILE A 101 10.48 -0.90 -21.30
C ILE A 101 9.04 -1.07 -21.83
N PHE A 102 8.04 -0.73 -21.03
CA PHE A 102 6.65 -1.13 -21.28
C PHE A 102 5.74 -0.02 -21.78
N SER A 103 6.16 1.27 -21.78
CA SER A 103 5.31 2.36 -22.24
C SER A 103 4.79 2.23 -23.68
N PRO A 104 5.57 1.69 -24.66
CA PRO A 104 5.07 1.52 -26.01
C PRO A 104 3.85 0.57 -26.10
N LEU A 105 3.74 -0.38 -25.16
CA LEU A 105 2.68 -1.39 -25.14
C LEU A 105 1.53 -1.01 -24.20
N LEU A 106 1.86 -0.50 -23.00
CA LEU A 106 0.91 -0.30 -21.91
C LEU A 106 0.52 1.17 -21.69
N GLY A 107 1.24 2.12 -22.32
CA GLY A 107 1.17 3.54 -21.97
C GLY A 107 1.90 3.86 -20.66
N HIS A 108 2.26 5.13 -20.46
CA HIS A 108 3.12 5.54 -19.36
C HIS A 108 2.54 5.25 -17.96
N ILE A 109 1.25 5.48 -17.76
CA ILE A 109 0.59 5.31 -16.45
C ILE A 109 0.58 3.85 -16.01
N LEU A 110 0.21 2.93 -16.90
CA LEU A 110 0.16 1.50 -16.55
C LEU A 110 1.57 0.90 -16.46
N ALA A 111 2.48 1.33 -17.31
CA ALA A 111 3.88 0.91 -17.28
C ALA A 111 4.54 1.26 -15.92
N ALA A 112 4.28 2.46 -15.39
CA ALA A 112 4.76 2.90 -14.08
C ALA A 112 4.21 2.06 -12.91
N ARG A 113 3.12 1.32 -13.11
CA ARG A 113 2.49 0.45 -12.10
C ARG A 113 2.97 -1.00 -12.14
N VAL A 114 3.69 -1.40 -13.18
CA VAL A 114 4.25 -2.75 -13.29
C VAL A 114 5.10 -3.14 -12.08
N PRO A 115 5.93 -2.26 -11.47
CA PRO A 115 6.67 -2.58 -10.26
C PRO A 115 5.79 -3.06 -9.09
N ASN A 116 4.52 -2.63 -9.00
CA ASN A 116 3.63 -3.06 -7.93
C ASN A 116 3.33 -4.57 -8.00
N LEU A 117 3.31 -5.17 -9.19
CA LEU A 117 3.23 -6.63 -9.35
C LEU A 117 4.46 -7.32 -8.75
N ILE A 118 5.65 -6.74 -8.94
CA ILE A 118 6.91 -7.26 -8.41
C ILE A 118 6.92 -7.14 -6.87
N TRP A 119 6.61 -5.96 -6.35
CA TRP A 119 6.58 -5.73 -4.89
C TRP A 119 5.56 -6.62 -4.19
N PHE A 120 4.35 -6.72 -4.76
CA PHE A 120 3.31 -7.61 -4.23
C PHE A 120 3.73 -9.09 -4.32
N GLY A 121 4.38 -9.50 -5.39
CA GLY A 121 4.95 -10.84 -5.55
C GLY A 121 6.00 -11.16 -4.51
N ILE A 122 6.93 -10.21 -4.23
CA ILE A 122 7.95 -10.35 -3.18
C ILE A 122 7.27 -10.42 -1.80
N ALA A 123 6.31 -9.54 -1.51
CA ALA A 123 5.61 -9.53 -0.22
C ALA A 123 4.87 -10.84 0.02
N SER A 124 4.05 -11.28 -0.93
CA SER A 124 3.24 -12.49 -0.84
C SER A 124 4.08 -13.76 -0.73
N SER A 125 5.11 -13.90 -1.57
CA SER A 125 6.00 -15.06 -1.54
C SER A 125 6.84 -15.10 -0.27
N SER A 126 7.40 -13.97 0.17
CA SER A 126 8.19 -13.88 1.39
C SER A 126 7.37 -14.21 2.63
N LEU A 127 6.14 -13.71 2.72
CA LEU A 127 5.23 -14.07 3.80
C LEU A 127 4.91 -15.57 3.76
N TRP A 128 4.55 -16.11 2.60
CA TRP A 128 4.20 -17.51 2.45
C TRP A 128 5.35 -18.43 2.84
N TYR A 129 6.56 -18.21 2.27
CA TYR A 129 7.73 -19.04 2.58
C TYR A 129 8.21 -18.86 4.01
N GLY A 130 8.18 -17.65 4.57
CA GLY A 130 8.52 -17.39 5.97
C GLY A 130 7.58 -18.12 6.93
N ALA A 131 6.26 -18.04 6.69
CA ALA A 131 5.26 -18.77 7.47
C ALA A 131 5.41 -20.29 7.33
N TYR A 132 5.71 -20.79 6.13
CA TYR A 132 6.00 -22.21 5.90
C TYR A 132 7.20 -22.70 6.71
N LEU A 133 8.32 -21.95 6.67
CA LEU A 133 9.55 -22.32 7.39
C LEU A 133 9.34 -22.33 8.90
N LEU A 134 8.61 -21.36 9.44
CA LEU A 134 8.29 -21.33 10.88
C LEU A 134 7.26 -22.38 11.27
N GLY A 135 6.24 -22.61 10.43
CA GLY A 135 5.15 -23.56 10.70
C GLY A 135 5.58 -25.02 10.69
N ARG A 136 6.60 -25.40 9.93
CA ARG A 136 7.13 -26.78 9.88
C ARG A 136 8.06 -27.13 11.06
N ARG A 137 8.42 -26.17 11.92
CA ARG A 137 9.31 -26.41 13.06
C ARG A 137 8.63 -27.29 14.13
N ALA A 138 9.43 -28.08 14.83
CA ALA A 138 8.93 -28.99 15.85
C ALA A 138 8.13 -28.28 16.95
N GLU A 139 8.58 -27.09 17.34
CA GLU A 139 7.98 -26.27 18.39
C GLU A 139 6.62 -25.65 17.99
N ALA A 140 6.34 -25.58 16.69
CA ALA A 140 5.09 -25.03 16.15
C ALA A 140 4.00 -26.10 15.97
N GLN A 141 4.37 -27.39 16.04
CA GLN A 141 3.46 -28.48 15.71
C GLN A 141 2.22 -28.53 16.63
N PRO A 142 1.05 -28.94 16.11
CA PRO A 142 -0.12 -29.12 16.94
C PRO A 142 0.06 -30.26 17.96
N LEU A 143 -0.82 -30.27 18.96
CA LEU A 143 -0.80 -31.27 20.01
C LEU A 143 -0.86 -32.68 19.40
N ALA A 144 0.10 -33.53 19.80
CA ALA A 144 0.10 -34.94 19.42
C ALA A 144 -1.16 -35.64 19.96
N LEU A 145 -1.86 -36.36 19.10
CA LEU A 145 -3.05 -37.09 19.45
C LEU A 145 -2.67 -38.51 19.94
N PRO A 146 -3.38 -39.09 20.94
CA PRO A 146 -3.02 -40.38 21.55
C PRO A 146 -2.91 -41.55 20.55
N PHE A 147 -3.71 -41.51 19.48
CA PHE A 147 -3.73 -42.54 18.43
C PHE A 147 -3.13 -42.07 17.09
N GLY A 148 -2.35 -40.99 17.09
CA GLY A 148 -1.88 -40.38 15.88
C GLY A 148 -2.99 -39.53 15.19
N GLY A 149 -2.79 -39.20 13.92
CA GLY A 149 -3.74 -38.40 13.13
C GLY A 149 -3.54 -36.89 13.22
N GLN A 150 -2.42 -36.43 13.82
CA GLN A 150 -1.93 -35.06 13.65
C GLN A 150 -1.33 -34.90 12.24
N PRO A 151 -1.34 -33.71 11.66
CA PRO A 151 -0.73 -33.44 10.36
C PRO A 151 0.80 -33.61 10.41
N GLU A 152 1.39 -33.96 9.27
CA GLU A 152 2.84 -33.92 9.12
C GLU A 152 3.35 -32.47 9.22
N PRO A 153 4.59 -32.24 9.73
CA PRO A 153 5.16 -30.91 9.87
C PRO A 153 5.16 -30.11 8.56
N ARG A 154 5.36 -30.78 7.44
CA ARG A 154 5.34 -30.16 6.11
C ARG A 154 3.94 -29.68 5.72
N ASP A 155 2.93 -30.48 5.99
CA ASP A 155 1.54 -30.16 5.65
C ASP A 155 0.97 -29.08 6.57
N TYR A 156 1.31 -29.13 7.86
CA TYR A 156 0.96 -28.08 8.82
C TYR A 156 1.61 -26.74 8.47
N GLY A 157 2.92 -26.75 8.14
CA GLY A 157 3.63 -25.55 7.70
C GLY A 157 3.01 -24.94 6.44
N ARG A 158 2.63 -25.78 5.46
CA ARG A 158 1.95 -25.32 4.25
C ARG A 158 0.56 -24.73 4.55
N MET A 159 -0.20 -25.36 5.42
CA MET A 159 -1.50 -24.84 5.85
C MET A 159 -1.38 -23.46 6.52
N LEU A 160 -0.39 -23.27 7.41
CA LEU A 160 -0.16 -21.96 8.04
C LEU A 160 0.27 -20.90 7.02
N ALA A 161 1.08 -21.28 6.04
CA ALA A 161 1.51 -20.38 4.96
C ALA A 161 0.34 -19.92 4.09
N ASP A 162 -0.54 -20.86 3.68
CA ASP A 162 -1.74 -20.56 2.92
C ASP A 162 -2.69 -19.66 3.75
N ALA A 163 -2.84 -19.93 5.04
CA ALA A 163 -3.65 -19.13 5.95
C ALA A 163 -3.07 -17.72 6.14
N ALA A 164 -1.75 -17.58 6.31
CA ALA A 164 -1.09 -16.27 6.43
C ALA A 164 -1.29 -15.42 5.17
N LEU A 165 -1.16 -16.03 3.99
CA LEU A 165 -1.39 -15.35 2.72
C LEU A 165 -2.85 -14.91 2.55
N LEU A 166 -3.82 -15.77 2.86
CA LEU A 166 -5.25 -15.40 2.80
C LEU A 166 -5.58 -14.26 3.78
N LEU A 167 -5.04 -14.30 5.00
CA LEU A 167 -5.23 -13.25 5.99
C LEU A 167 -4.54 -11.95 5.57
N PHE A 168 -3.39 -12.03 4.94
CA PHE A 168 -2.72 -10.88 4.32
C PHE A 168 -3.64 -10.24 3.27
N LEU A 169 -4.18 -11.02 2.32
CA LEU A 169 -5.13 -10.52 1.31
C LEU A 169 -6.42 -9.95 1.93
N ALA A 170 -6.85 -10.49 3.07
CA ALA A 170 -8.01 -9.99 3.80
C ALA A 170 -7.75 -8.71 4.60
N THR A 171 -6.47 -8.29 4.76
CA THR A 171 -6.12 -7.10 5.54
C THR A 171 -6.53 -5.83 4.80
N LEU A 172 -7.45 -5.05 5.38
CA LEU A 172 -8.08 -3.91 4.69
C LEU A 172 -7.09 -2.80 4.34
N GLY A 173 -6.13 -2.51 5.22
CA GLY A 173 -5.20 -1.39 5.05
C GLY A 173 -4.28 -1.51 3.83
N ILE A 174 -3.94 -2.74 3.41
CA ILE A 174 -3.09 -2.94 2.24
C ILE A 174 -3.84 -2.87 0.91
N LEU A 175 -5.19 -2.93 0.95
CA LEU A 175 -6.00 -2.95 -0.26
C LEU A 175 -5.76 -1.73 -1.15
N TRP A 176 -5.61 -0.56 -0.53
CA TRP A 176 -5.32 0.68 -1.23
C TRP A 176 -3.83 0.85 -1.49
N ARG A 177 -3.02 0.67 -0.46
CA ARG A 177 -1.58 0.95 -0.46
C ARG A 177 -0.76 0.07 -1.40
N SER A 178 -1.17 -1.18 -1.63
CA SER A 178 -0.49 -2.08 -2.59
C SER A 178 -0.61 -1.64 -4.06
N HIS A 179 -1.51 -0.72 -4.38
CA HIS A 179 -1.82 -0.31 -5.74
C HIS A 179 -1.33 1.11 -6.09
N GLU A 180 -0.75 1.84 -5.14
CA GLU A 180 -0.23 3.19 -5.37
C GLU A 180 1.17 3.16 -6.00
N THR A 181 1.45 4.15 -6.84
CA THR A 181 2.78 4.39 -7.43
C THR A 181 3.67 5.18 -6.46
N SER A 182 3.79 4.69 -5.22
CA SER A 182 4.57 5.28 -4.13
C SER A 182 5.65 4.32 -3.64
N ALA A 183 6.43 4.70 -2.66
CA ALA A 183 7.43 3.83 -2.02
C ALA A 183 6.81 2.77 -1.09
N GLU A 184 5.54 2.89 -0.74
CA GLU A 184 4.87 2.02 0.24
C GLU A 184 4.79 0.54 -0.17
N PRO A 185 4.42 0.18 -1.43
CA PRO A 185 4.45 -1.21 -1.86
C PRO A 185 5.84 -1.85 -1.77
N ALA A 186 6.89 -1.10 -2.09
CA ALA A 186 8.26 -1.55 -1.96
C ALA A 186 8.66 -1.74 -0.48
N ALA A 187 8.32 -0.80 0.40
CA ALA A 187 8.58 -0.92 1.83
C ALA A 187 7.90 -2.16 2.42
N LEU A 188 6.63 -2.43 2.09
CA LEU A 188 5.91 -3.64 2.49
C LEU A 188 6.63 -4.92 2.01
N ALA A 189 7.11 -4.92 0.77
CA ALA A 189 7.86 -6.05 0.21
C ALA A 189 9.15 -6.33 1.01
N PHE A 190 9.88 -5.29 1.42
CA PHE A 190 11.10 -5.46 2.20
C PHE A 190 10.84 -5.80 3.67
N HIS A 191 9.73 -5.37 4.26
CA HIS A 191 9.30 -5.89 5.56
C HIS A 191 8.99 -7.40 5.50
N ALA A 192 8.34 -7.85 4.43
CA ALA A 192 8.09 -9.28 4.23
C ALA A 192 9.37 -10.07 3.96
N LEU A 193 10.29 -9.51 3.17
CA LEU A 193 11.58 -10.13 2.88
C LEU A 193 12.44 -10.25 4.15
N ALA A 194 12.42 -9.26 5.04
CA ALA A 194 13.10 -9.32 6.33
C ALA A 194 12.52 -10.43 7.22
N PHE A 195 11.20 -10.56 7.29
CA PHE A 195 10.53 -11.67 8.00
C PHE A 195 10.95 -13.04 7.44
N TYR A 196 10.90 -13.22 6.11
CA TYR A 196 11.37 -14.45 5.45
C TYR A 196 12.85 -14.73 5.76
N SER A 197 13.69 -13.71 5.70
CA SER A 197 15.13 -13.84 5.92
C SER A 197 15.45 -14.33 7.33
N LEU A 198 14.77 -13.79 8.35
CA LEU A 198 14.89 -14.24 9.74
C LEU A 198 14.42 -15.68 9.92
N ALA A 199 13.31 -16.07 9.29
CA ALA A 199 12.84 -17.45 9.31
C ALA A 199 13.83 -18.41 8.61
N ARG A 200 14.41 -17.99 7.48
CA ARG A 200 15.37 -18.78 6.72
C ARG A 200 16.72 -18.93 7.42
N MET A 201 17.14 -17.93 8.19
CA MET A 201 18.38 -17.99 8.98
C MET A 201 18.42 -19.14 9.97
N LEU A 202 17.28 -19.60 10.45
CA LEU A 202 17.21 -20.72 11.39
C LEU A 202 17.74 -22.03 10.77
N ASP A 203 17.61 -22.21 9.45
CA ASP A 203 18.04 -23.39 8.73
C ASP A 203 19.31 -23.12 7.88
N HIS A 204 19.41 -21.93 7.27
CA HIS A 204 20.48 -21.51 6.36
C HIS A 204 21.01 -20.11 6.71
N PRO A 205 21.88 -19.98 7.73
CA PRO A 205 22.30 -18.68 8.28
C PRO A 205 22.90 -17.72 7.24
N ARG A 206 23.75 -18.21 6.32
CA ARG A 206 24.42 -17.39 5.31
C ARG A 206 23.42 -16.84 4.27
N CYS A 207 22.60 -17.73 3.71
CA CYS A 207 21.60 -17.33 2.72
C CYS A 207 20.56 -16.36 3.32
N GLY A 208 20.10 -16.65 4.55
CA GLY A 208 19.20 -15.77 5.26
C GLY A 208 19.85 -14.40 5.57
N ALA A 209 21.15 -14.36 5.88
CA ALA A 209 21.86 -13.12 6.11
C ALA A 209 21.99 -12.25 4.85
N LEU A 210 22.28 -12.86 3.70
CA LEU A 210 22.33 -12.12 2.42
C LEU A 210 20.97 -11.54 2.05
N THR A 211 19.90 -12.34 2.17
CA THR A 211 18.55 -11.85 1.88
C THR A 211 18.09 -10.78 2.88
N LEU A 212 18.56 -10.83 4.14
CA LEU A 212 18.29 -9.78 5.13
C LEU A 212 19.03 -8.48 4.78
N GLY A 213 20.27 -8.56 4.31
CA GLY A 213 21.02 -7.39 3.83
C GLY A 213 20.32 -6.70 2.66
N LEU A 214 19.79 -7.48 1.71
CA LEU A 214 18.95 -6.95 0.62
C LEU A 214 17.66 -6.31 1.16
N ALA A 215 17.04 -6.91 2.18
CA ALA A 215 15.83 -6.36 2.78
C ALA A 215 16.10 -5.01 3.48
N LEU A 216 17.21 -4.90 4.23
CA LEU A 216 17.60 -3.66 4.91
C LEU A 216 17.95 -2.55 3.92
N GLY A 217 18.81 -2.84 2.93
CA GLY A 217 19.20 -1.87 1.92
C GLY A 217 18.01 -1.45 1.05
N GLY A 218 17.16 -2.41 0.65
CA GLY A 218 15.96 -2.14 -0.12
C GLY A 218 14.92 -1.32 0.66
N ALA A 219 14.72 -1.57 1.95
CA ALA A 219 13.84 -0.77 2.80
C ALA A 219 14.35 0.67 2.94
N PHE A 220 15.67 0.85 3.11
CA PHE A 220 16.29 2.17 3.15
C PHE A 220 16.13 2.91 1.81
N LEU A 221 16.40 2.25 0.70
CA LEU A 221 16.25 2.83 -0.65
C LEU A 221 14.78 3.08 -1.02
N ALA A 222 13.83 2.36 -0.42
CA ALA A 222 12.41 2.61 -0.61
C ALA A 222 11.94 3.84 0.19
N ARG A 223 12.16 3.88 1.51
CA ARG A 223 11.55 4.90 2.37
C ARG A 223 12.44 5.42 3.50
N GLY A 224 13.75 5.27 3.37
CA GLY A 224 14.70 5.77 4.36
C GLY A 224 14.59 5.13 5.74
N PHE A 225 14.81 5.92 6.79
CA PHE A 225 14.80 5.44 8.18
C PHE A 225 13.45 4.89 8.64
N PRO A 226 12.27 5.47 8.31
CA PRO A 226 10.98 4.92 8.72
C PRO A 226 10.77 3.46 8.33
N ALA A 227 11.29 3.01 7.19
CA ALA A 227 11.15 1.61 6.74
C ALA A 227 12.23 0.68 7.32
N VAL A 228 13.46 1.14 7.55
CA VAL A 228 14.55 0.27 7.99
C VAL A 228 14.64 0.14 9.51
N MET A 229 14.29 1.17 10.28
CA MET A 229 14.41 1.18 11.74
C MET A 229 13.59 0.09 12.45
N PRO A 230 12.32 -0.18 12.09
CA PRO A 230 11.58 -1.29 12.69
C PRO A 230 12.29 -2.64 12.52
N GLN A 231 12.91 -2.86 11.35
CA GLN A 231 13.68 -4.09 11.07
C GLN A 231 14.93 -4.17 11.93
N LEU A 232 15.72 -3.08 12.01
CA LEU A 232 16.95 -3.04 12.82
C LEU A 232 16.64 -3.24 14.31
N LEU A 233 15.57 -2.62 14.82
CA LEU A 233 15.15 -2.79 16.21
C LEU A 233 14.75 -4.25 16.48
N ALA A 234 13.96 -4.87 15.61
CA ALA A 234 13.57 -6.28 15.74
C ALA A 234 14.79 -7.22 15.71
N ILE A 235 15.73 -6.98 14.78
CA ILE A 235 16.97 -7.77 14.66
C ILE A 235 17.81 -7.66 15.93
N THR A 236 17.97 -6.45 16.49
CA THR A 236 18.73 -6.21 17.71
C THR A 236 18.11 -6.96 18.89
N VAL A 237 16.79 -6.88 19.05
CA VAL A 237 16.05 -7.61 20.09
C VAL A 237 16.21 -9.13 19.89
N LEU A 238 16.06 -9.63 18.69
CA LEU A 238 16.19 -11.06 18.38
C LEU A 238 17.62 -11.57 18.56
N ALA A 239 18.63 -10.80 18.20
CA ALA A 239 20.04 -11.17 18.41
C ALA A 239 20.36 -11.36 19.91
N GLY A 240 19.76 -10.56 20.78
CA GLY A 240 19.93 -10.69 22.23
C GLY A 240 19.06 -11.77 22.87
N THR A 241 17.84 -12.00 22.37
CA THR A 241 16.82 -12.80 23.07
C THR A 241 16.52 -14.16 22.43
N CYS A 242 16.73 -14.32 21.10
CA CYS A 242 16.40 -15.55 20.39
C CYS A 242 17.59 -16.52 20.34
N LEU A 243 17.56 -17.53 21.22
CA LEU A 243 18.63 -18.54 21.31
C LEU A 243 18.85 -19.27 19.97
N ALA A 244 17.80 -19.53 19.22
CA ALA A 244 17.86 -20.23 17.94
C ALA A 244 18.57 -19.41 16.84
N LEU A 245 18.59 -18.08 16.94
CA LEU A 245 19.27 -17.19 16.01
C LEU A 245 20.72 -16.86 16.41
N ARG A 246 21.17 -17.21 17.62
CA ARG A 246 22.55 -16.95 18.08
C ARG A 246 23.64 -17.39 17.08
N PRO A 247 23.58 -18.58 16.46
CA PRO A 247 24.58 -18.99 15.47
C PRO A 247 24.58 -18.11 14.21
N ALA A 248 23.46 -17.43 13.92
CA ALA A 248 23.31 -16.56 12.76
C ALA A 248 23.76 -15.11 13.02
N VAL A 249 23.89 -14.67 14.27
CA VAL A 249 24.25 -13.29 14.65
C VAL A 249 25.55 -12.84 13.98
N ARG A 250 26.56 -13.69 13.94
CA ARG A 250 27.82 -13.38 13.23
C ARG A 250 27.60 -13.08 11.74
N TRP A 251 26.67 -13.78 11.11
CA TRP A 251 26.37 -13.58 9.68
C TRP A 251 25.53 -12.32 9.46
N ILE A 252 24.70 -11.93 10.43
CA ILE A 252 24.03 -10.64 10.41
C ILE A 252 25.08 -9.52 10.42
N ALA A 253 26.05 -9.59 11.32
CA ALA A 253 27.12 -8.59 11.42
C ALA A 253 28.05 -8.58 10.19
N LEU A 254 28.40 -9.75 9.64
CA LEU A 254 29.38 -9.86 8.56
C LEU A 254 28.78 -9.76 7.14
N LEU A 255 27.52 -10.06 6.95
CA LEU A 255 26.87 -10.05 5.63
C LEU A 255 25.68 -9.08 5.55
N SER A 256 24.73 -9.18 6.50
CA SER A 256 23.49 -8.38 6.38
C SER A 256 23.73 -6.89 6.54
N LEU A 257 24.41 -6.49 7.62
CA LEU A 257 24.69 -5.07 7.88
C LEU A 257 25.61 -4.45 6.82
N PRO A 258 26.76 -5.07 6.44
CA PRO A 258 27.61 -4.49 5.41
C PRO A 258 26.91 -4.39 4.04
N LEU A 259 26.13 -5.39 3.65
CA LEU A 259 25.39 -5.36 2.39
C LEU A 259 24.30 -4.27 2.40
N GLY A 260 23.52 -4.19 3.49
CA GLY A 260 22.50 -3.15 3.64
C GLY A 260 23.10 -1.74 3.61
N VAL A 261 24.22 -1.53 4.34
CA VAL A 261 24.95 -0.26 4.34
C VAL A 261 25.54 0.05 2.97
N ALA A 262 26.17 -0.93 2.30
CA ALA A 262 26.74 -0.73 0.98
C ALA A 262 25.68 -0.29 -0.05
N LEU A 263 24.50 -0.94 -0.07
CA LEU A 263 23.38 -0.56 -0.94
C LEU A 263 22.88 0.85 -0.61
N SER A 264 22.76 1.20 0.66
CA SER A 264 22.33 2.53 1.09
C SER A 264 23.32 3.60 0.69
N LEU A 265 24.61 3.38 0.92
CA LEU A 265 25.69 4.32 0.61
C LEU A 265 25.91 4.48 -0.90
N ALA A 266 25.67 3.44 -1.69
CA ALA A 266 25.78 3.49 -3.14
C ALA A 266 24.88 4.56 -3.79
N TRP A 267 23.75 4.88 -3.16
CA TRP A 267 22.90 6.00 -3.57
C TRP A 267 23.20 7.28 -2.77
N TRP A 268 23.33 7.14 -1.44
CA TRP A 268 23.42 8.30 -0.55
C TRP A 268 24.66 9.15 -0.82
N ILE A 269 25.84 8.54 -1.06
CA ILE A 269 27.10 9.26 -1.30
C ILE A 269 27.03 10.12 -2.59
N PRO A 270 26.72 9.55 -3.78
CA PRO A 270 26.67 10.37 -4.99
C PRO A 270 25.58 11.45 -4.92
N THR A 271 24.44 11.17 -4.30
CA THR A 271 23.38 12.16 -4.14
C THR A 271 23.80 13.29 -3.21
N ALA A 272 24.48 12.99 -2.11
CA ALA A 272 24.98 14.01 -1.19
C ALA A 272 26.05 14.91 -1.82
N GLN A 273 26.86 14.36 -2.73
CA GLN A 273 27.89 15.11 -3.44
C GLN A 273 27.33 15.99 -4.57
N LEU A 274 26.40 15.43 -5.36
CA LEU A 274 25.89 16.10 -6.58
C LEU A 274 24.64 16.96 -6.29
N HIS A 275 23.84 16.61 -5.29
CA HIS A 275 22.60 17.28 -4.92
C HIS A 275 22.51 17.57 -3.41
N PRO A 276 23.43 18.35 -2.82
CA PRO A 276 23.52 18.56 -1.37
C PRO A 276 22.25 19.17 -0.76
N TYR A 277 21.57 20.09 -1.47
CA TYR A 277 20.33 20.71 -0.99
C TYR A 277 19.17 19.69 -0.94
N TRP A 278 19.05 18.84 -1.95
CA TRP A 278 18.06 17.77 -1.97
C TRP A 278 18.31 16.80 -0.81
N MET A 279 19.56 16.40 -0.62
CA MET A 279 19.96 15.48 0.45
C MET A 279 19.76 16.10 1.85
N SER A 280 19.97 17.40 2.01
CA SER A 280 19.68 18.11 3.26
C SER A 280 18.18 18.08 3.56
N GLY A 281 17.30 18.28 2.58
CA GLY A 281 15.85 18.14 2.71
C GLY A 281 15.44 16.73 3.09
N TRP A 282 16.03 15.72 2.46
CA TRP A 282 15.79 14.30 2.78
C TRP A 282 16.18 13.96 4.22
N TRP A 283 17.36 14.42 4.66
CA TRP A 283 17.82 14.22 6.02
C TRP A 283 16.90 14.88 7.04
N HIS A 284 16.51 16.13 6.76
CA HIS A 284 15.59 16.88 7.62
C HIS A 284 14.25 16.17 7.78
N TRP A 285 13.66 15.70 6.67
CA TRP A 285 12.41 14.96 6.70
C TRP A 285 12.54 13.66 7.51
N ASN A 286 13.55 12.84 7.19
CA ASN A 286 13.78 11.56 7.88
C ASN A 286 14.01 11.74 9.38
N ALA A 287 14.69 12.81 9.81
CA ALA A 287 14.87 13.14 11.21
C ALA A 287 13.58 13.67 11.87
N SER A 288 12.80 14.48 11.16
CA SER A 288 11.58 15.13 11.67
C SER A 288 10.39 14.17 11.86
N VAL A 289 10.37 13.04 11.15
CA VAL A 289 9.35 11.99 11.31
C VAL A 289 9.34 11.46 12.73
N PHE A 290 10.54 11.27 13.33
CA PHE A 290 10.65 10.72 14.67
C PHE A 290 10.50 11.79 15.75
N GLY A 291 9.92 11.39 16.87
CA GLY A 291 9.71 12.24 18.04
C GLY A 291 8.60 11.71 18.94
N MET A 292 8.25 12.52 19.93
CA MET A 292 7.13 12.15 20.80
C MET A 292 5.81 12.17 20.02
N LEU A 293 5.07 11.09 20.14
CA LEU A 293 3.73 10.97 19.58
C LEU A 293 2.83 12.09 20.12
N THR A 294 2.25 12.88 19.22
CA THR A 294 1.33 13.95 19.62
C THR A 294 -0.02 13.37 20.07
N PRO A 295 -0.80 14.07 20.92
CA PRO A 295 -2.15 13.64 21.29
C PRO A 295 -3.06 13.43 20.06
N ARG A 296 -2.89 14.25 19.02
CA ARG A 296 -3.59 14.09 17.73
C ARG A 296 -3.14 12.81 17.02
N GLY A 297 -1.84 12.57 16.93
CA GLY A 297 -1.28 11.34 16.35
C GLY A 297 -1.76 10.09 17.07
N LEU A 298 -1.82 10.10 18.42
CA LEU A 298 -2.38 9.00 19.22
C LEU A 298 -3.86 8.75 18.88
N SER A 299 -4.65 9.82 18.79
CA SER A 299 -6.07 9.72 18.40
C SER A 299 -6.22 9.09 17.01
N ASP A 300 -5.38 9.50 16.05
CA ASP A 300 -5.41 8.98 14.69
C ASP A 300 -4.97 7.51 14.64
N VAL A 301 -3.95 7.11 15.39
CA VAL A 301 -3.55 5.70 15.53
C VAL A 301 -4.68 4.86 16.11
N LEU A 302 -5.28 5.28 17.23
CA LEU A 302 -6.35 4.52 17.87
C LEU A 302 -7.60 4.39 16.99
N ARG A 303 -7.86 5.37 16.15
CA ARG A 303 -8.99 5.36 15.21
C ARG A 303 -8.72 4.53 13.95
N ASN A 304 -7.53 4.65 13.35
CA ASN A 304 -7.25 4.14 12.02
C ASN A 304 -6.59 2.74 12.04
N MET A 305 -5.62 2.51 12.95
CA MET A 305 -4.88 1.25 13.00
C MET A 305 -5.75 -0.01 13.17
N PRO A 306 -6.81 -0.03 14.01
CA PRO A 306 -7.67 -1.21 14.12
C PRO A 306 -8.37 -1.58 12.82
N TRP A 307 -8.79 -0.60 12.02
CA TRP A 307 -9.38 -0.82 10.69
C TRP A 307 -8.32 -1.21 9.67
N PHE A 308 -7.17 -0.56 9.71
CA PHE A 308 -6.05 -0.86 8.81
C PHE A 308 -5.61 -2.33 8.95
N LEU A 309 -5.45 -2.81 10.19
CA LEU A 309 -5.03 -4.19 10.48
C LEU A 309 -6.20 -5.18 10.61
N TRP A 310 -7.43 -4.82 10.24
CA TRP A 310 -8.53 -5.77 10.25
C TRP A 310 -8.41 -6.77 9.09
N PRO A 311 -8.63 -8.10 9.30
CA PRO A 311 -8.91 -8.81 10.55
C PRO A 311 -7.66 -9.33 11.27
N THR A 312 -6.45 -9.10 10.74
CA THR A 312 -5.19 -9.67 11.24
C THR A 312 -4.79 -9.16 12.62
N GLY A 313 -5.07 -7.89 12.94
CA GLY A 313 -4.74 -7.30 14.24
C GLY A 313 -5.40 -8.02 15.42
N PRO A 314 -6.74 -8.10 15.49
CA PRO A 314 -7.44 -8.84 16.54
C PRO A 314 -7.02 -10.30 16.66
N LEU A 315 -6.79 -10.99 15.53
CA LEU A 315 -6.34 -12.37 15.52
C LEU A 315 -4.89 -12.50 16.02
N ALA A 316 -4.02 -11.54 15.70
CA ALA A 316 -2.65 -11.50 16.22
C ALA A 316 -2.63 -11.33 17.75
N LEU A 317 -3.46 -10.44 18.30
CA LEU A 317 -3.62 -10.29 19.76
C LEU A 317 -4.11 -11.58 20.41
N LEU A 318 -5.05 -12.27 19.78
CA LEU A 318 -5.50 -13.57 20.25
C LEU A 318 -4.37 -14.62 20.20
N ALA A 319 -3.56 -14.62 19.16
CA ALA A 319 -2.39 -15.49 19.08
C ALA A 319 -1.41 -15.23 20.23
N LEU A 320 -1.08 -13.97 20.51
CA LEU A 320 -0.20 -13.61 21.64
C LEU A 320 -0.72 -14.19 22.95
N TRP A 321 -2.01 -14.06 23.21
CA TRP A 321 -2.60 -14.60 24.43
C TRP A 321 -2.58 -16.13 24.48
N ARG A 322 -2.87 -16.80 23.34
CA ARG A 322 -2.88 -18.28 23.25
C ARG A 322 -1.50 -18.88 23.33
N TRP A 323 -0.51 -18.26 22.66
CA TRP A 323 0.86 -18.73 22.57
C TRP A 323 1.80 -18.11 23.61
N ARG A 324 1.27 -17.45 24.66
CA ARG A 324 2.10 -16.77 25.68
C ARG A 324 3.15 -17.66 26.35
N GLY A 325 2.91 -18.97 26.46
CA GLY A 325 3.90 -19.94 26.96
C GLY A 325 5.02 -20.26 25.98
N TYR A 326 4.92 -19.79 24.72
CA TYR A 326 5.84 -20.06 23.63
C TYR A 326 6.54 -18.80 23.10
N LEU A 327 6.48 -17.69 23.82
CA LEU A 327 7.09 -16.40 23.40
C LEU A 327 8.61 -16.48 23.14
N ARG A 328 9.28 -17.50 23.70
CA ARG A 328 10.71 -17.75 23.45
C ARG A 328 10.97 -18.72 22.30
N SER A 329 9.94 -19.29 21.72
CA SER A 329 10.04 -20.21 20.57
C SER A 329 10.09 -19.41 19.27
N PRO A 330 10.99 -19.72 18.31
CA PRO A 330 11.25 -18.90 17.13
C PRO A 330 10.01 -18.57 16.29
N HIS A 331 9.07 -19.51 16.16
CA HIS A 331 7.85 -19.34 15.36
C HIS A 331 6.88 -18.29 15.93
N VAL A 332 6.96 -17.98 17.22
CA VAL A 332 6.21 -16.91 17.88
C VAL A 332 7.12 -15.68 18.09
N GLN A 333 8.35 -15.92 18.53
CA GLN A 333 9.28 -14.85 18.90
C GLN A 333 9.62 -13.91 17.74
N ILE A 334 9.87 -14.45 16.54
CA ILE A 334 10.24 -13.64 15.37
C ILE A 334 9.09 -12.69 14.97
N PRO A 335 7.85 -13.15 14.72
CA PRO A 335 6.79 -12.21 14.37
C PRO A 335 6.42 -11.28 15.54
N VAL A 336 6.53 -11.70 16.79
CA VAL A 336 6.30 -10.82 17.96
C VAL A 336 7.34 -9.71 18.03
N ALA A 337 8.62 -10.02 17.84
CA ALA A 337 9.67 -9.01 17.83
C ALA A 337 9.49 -7.98 16.72
N LEU A 338 9.14 -8.42 15.50
CA LEU A 338 8.83 -7.53 14.38
C LEU A 338 7.60 -6.67 14.66
N MET A 339 6.54 -7.24 15.23
CA MET A 339 5.34 -6.51 15.58
C MET A 339 5.61 -5.46 16.67
N LEU A 340 6.33 -5.83 17.74
CA LEU A 340 6.65 -4.90 18.81
C LEU A 340 7.62 -3.81 18.36
N ALA A 341 8.58 -4.13 17.49
CA ALA A 341 9.48 -3.15 16.90
C ALA A 341 8.72 -2.18 15.98
N GLY A 342 7.83 -2.67 15.14
CA GLY A 342 6.94 -1.83 14.32
C GLY A 342 6.06 -0.92 15.19
N LEU A 343 5.46 -1.46 16.24
CA LEU A 343 4.65 -0.67 17.18
C LEU A 343 5.48 0.38 17.92
N ALA A 344 6.68 0.03 18.38
CA ALA A 344 7.57 0.96 19.06
C ALA A 344 7.96 2.13 18.14
N MET A 345 8.27 1.84 16.88
CA MET A 345 8.59 2.88 15.89
C MET A 345 7.38 3.74 15.54
N LEU A 346 6.20 3.13 15.43
CA LEU A 346 4.95 3.86 15.24
C LEU A 346 4.70 4.85 16.40
N LEU A 347 4.91 4.42 17.64
CA LEU A 347 4.78 5.27 18.83
C LEU A 347 5.89 6.33 18.96
N ALA A 348 7.04 6.10 18.31
CA ALA A 348 8.14 7.06 18.21
C ALA A 348 7.99 8.01 17.00
N THR A 349 6.89 7.96 16.27
CA THR A 349 6.57 8.85 15.14
C THR A 349 5.64 9.97 15.61
N ARG A 350 5.93 11.22 15.28
CA ARG A 350 5.18 12.39 15.76
C ARG A 350 3.72 12.39 15.31
N GLU A 351 3.51 12.21 14.01
CA GLU A 351 2.21 12.16 13.35
C GLU A 351 2.16 10.98 12.39
N PRO A 352 1.88 9.77 12.90
CA PRO A 352 1.86 8.56 12.07
C PRO A 352 0.79 8.64 11.00
N ILE A 353 1.16 8.28 9.79
CA ILE A 353 0.25 8.07 8.65
C ILE A 353 0.12 6.57 8.37
N ASP A 354 -0.71 6.21 7.41
CA ASP A 354 -0.99 4.80 7.09
C ASP A 354 0.26 4.00 6.67
N ALA A 355 1.27 4.68 6.12
CA ALA A 355 2.52 4.05 5.69
C ALA A 355 3.32 3.42 6.85
N GLU A 356 3.26 4.00 8.06
CA GLU A 356 3.93 3.45 9.24
C GLU A 356 3.27 2.16 9.75
N TYR A 357 1.98 1.93 9.46
CA TYR A 357 1.30 0.68 9.82
C TYR A 357 1.77 -0.53 8.99
N LEU A 358 2.44 -0.31 7.84
CA LEU A 358 2.89 -1.38 6.96
C LEU A 358 3.87 -2.35 7.63
N ALA A 359 4.71 -1.85 8.56
CA ALA A 359 5.62 -2.68 9.34
C ALA A 359 4.89 -3.73 10.21
N LEU A 360 3.61 -3.47 10.56
CA LEU A 360 2.79 -4.36 11.37
C LEU A 360 2.06 -5.44 10.57
N VAL A 361 1.88 -5.25 9.26
CA VAL A 361 1.04 -6.12 8.41
C VAL A 361 1.56 -7.57 8.39
N ILE A 362 2.83 -7.74 8.09
CA ILE A 362 3.44 -9.07 7.93
C ILE A 362 3.45 -9.87 9.25
N PRO A 363 3.96 -9.32 10.38
CA PRO A 363 3.94 -10.04 11.63
C PRO A 363 2.53 -10.30 12.14
N CYS A 364 1.57 -9.38 11.94
CA CYS A 364 0.17 -9.60 12.28
C CYS A 364 -0.46 -10.72 11.46
N ALA A 365 -0.19 -10.81 10.15
CA ALA A 365 -0.69 -11.89 9.29
C ALA A 365 -0.15 -13.26 9.73
N MET A 366 1.15 -13.35 10.07
CA MET A 366 1.74 -14.58 10.59
C MET A 366 1.15 -14.98 11.95
N LEU A 367 1.05 -14.05 12.89
CA LEU A 367 0.45 -14.32 14.21
C LEU A 367 -1.03 -14.70 14.07
N ALA A 368 -1.77 -14.02 13.21
CA ALA A 368 -3.17 -14.35 12.93
C ALA A 368 -3.33 -15.78 12.38
N ALA A 369 -2.42 -16.23 11.51
CA ALA A 369 -2.39 -17.61 11.03
C ALA A 369 -2.14 -18.61 12.19
N LEU A 370 -1.24 -18.28 13.13
CA LEU A 370 -1.01 -19.09 14.35
C LEU A 370 -2.20 -19.10 15.30
N ALA A 371 -3.08 -18.08 15.26
CA ALA A 371 -4.30 -18.08 16.06
C ALA A 371 -5.31 -19.13 15.58
N LEU A 372 -5.44 -19.34 14.27
CA LEU A 372 -6.49 -20.16 13.65
C LEU A 372 -6.61 -21.56 14.24
N PRO A 373 -5.55 -22.39 14.36
CA PRO A 373 -5.65 -23.75 14.92
C PRO A 373 -5.95 -23.75 16.42
N THR A 374 -6.00 -22.60 17.08
CA THR A 374 -6.35 -22.45 18.50
C THR A 374 -7.80 -22.04 18.73
N LEU A 375 -8.54 -21.70 17.66
CA LEU A 375 -9.89 -21.18 17.74
C LEU A 375 -10.90 -22.25 18.19
N ARG A 376 -11.85 -21.83 19.02
CA ARG A 376 -13.03 -22.67 19.36
C ARG A 376 -14.03 -22.67 18.20
N ARG A 377 -14.76 -23.76 18.03
CA ARG A 377 -15.78 -23.91 16.96
C ARG A 377 -16.78 -22.75 16.90
N GLY A 378 -17.21 -22.23 18.04
CA GLY A 378 -18.12 -21.08 18.08
C GLY A 378 -17.52 -19.81 17.44
N LEU A 379 -16.24 -19.50 17.74
CA LEU A 379 -15.56 -18.33 17.15
C LEU A 379 -15.29 -18.51 15.65
N ILE A 380 -14.92 -19.73 15.22
CA ILE A 380 -14.77 -20.03 13.80
C ILE A 380 -16.09 -19.80 13.05
N ASN A 381 -17.21 -20.28 13.59
CA ASN A 381 -18.53 -20.09 12.99
C ASN A 381 -18.93 -18.59 13.00
N ALA A 382 -18.60 -17.85 14.06
CA ALA A 382 -18.89 -16.42 14.13
C ALA A 382 -18.12 -15.64 13.06
N LEU A 383 -16.81 -15.91 12.88
CA LEU A 383 -15.99 -15.29 11.84
C LEU A 383 -16.48 -15.64 10.43
N ASP A 384 -16.88 -16.88 10.23
CA ASP A 384 -17.42 -17.37 8.98
C ASP A 384 -18.74 -16.64 8.59
N TRP A 385 -19.71 -16.58 9.51
CA TRP A 385 -20.94 -15.84 9.30
C TRP A 385 -20.73 -14.34 9.16
N PHE A 386 -19.83 -13.77 9.95
CA PHE A 386 -19.46 -12.37 9.83
C PHE A 386 -18.94 -12.03 8.42
N ALA A 387 -18.02 -12.86 7.89
CA ALA A 387 -17.50 -12.66 6.54
C ALA A 387 -18.62 -12.71 5.49
N VAL A 388 -19.50 -13.73 5.53
CA VAL A 388 -20.61 -13.84 4.58
C VAL A 388 -21.54 -12.62 4.67
N MET A 389 -21.95 -12.22 5.87
CA MET A 389 -22.88 -11.09 6.04
C MET A 389 -22.28 -9.76 5.61
N VAL A 390 -21.05 -9.46 6.06
CA VAL A 390 -20.41 -8.17 5.80
C VAL A 390 -20.09 -8.00 4.30
N PHE A 391 -19.49 -9.01 3.67
CA PHE A 391 -19.14 -8.89 2.25
C PHE A 391 -20.34 -8.97 1.33
N SER A 392 -21.39 -9.72 1.67
CA SER A 392 -22.65 -9.68 0.92
C SER A 392 -23.35 -8.33 1.06
N ALA A 393 -23.39 -7.76 2.26
CA ALA A 393 -23.94 -6.42 2.48
C ALA A 393 -23.11 -5.35 1.74
N ALA A 394 -21.78 -5.44 1.77
CA ALA A 394 -20.90 -4.54 1.02
C ALA A 394 -21.14 -4.64 -0.49
N ALA A 395 -21.23 -5.85 -1.04
CA ALA A 395 -21.58 -6.05 -2.44
C ALA A 395 -22.94 -5.44 -2.81
N CYS A 396 -23.96 -5.63 -1.97
CA CYS A 396 -25.27 -5.00 -2.16
C CYS A 396 -25.19 -3.47 -2.15
N VAL A 397 -24.38 -2.89 -1.24
CA VAL A 397 -24.17 -1.43 -1.18
C VAL A 397 -23.49 -0.92 -2.45
N VAL A 398 -22.50 -1.64 -2.97
CA VAL A 398 -21.81 -1.25 -4.21
C VAL A 398 -22.80 -1.29 -5.39
N TRP A 399 -23.57 -2.35 -5.54
CA TRP A 399 -24.59 -2.45 -6.59
C TRP A 399 -25.66 -1.37 -6.45
N MET A 400 -26.19 -1.15 -5.25
CA MET A 400 -27.20 -0.13 -4.99
C MET A 400 -26.68 1.28 -5.31
N GLY A 401 -25.42 1.58 -4.95
CA GLY A 401 -24.78 2.85 -5.30
C GLY A 401 -24.61 3.02 -6.81
N TRP A 402 -24.19 1.97 -7.53
CA TRP A 402 -24.05 2.01 -8.98
C TRP A 402 -25.41 2.19 -9.68
N ILE A 403 -26.46 1.48 -9.24
CA ILE A 403 -27.83 1.67 -9.75
C ILE A 403 -28.27 3.13 -9.51
N ALA A 404 -27.99 3.67 -8.32
CA ALA A 404 -28.33 5.05 -8.00
C ALA A 404 -27.59 6.07 -8.88
N ILE A 405 -26.32 5.81 -9.25
CA ILE A 405 -25.55 6.62 -10.18
C ILE A 405 -26.19 6.58 -11.59
N MET A 406 -26.53 5.38 -12.07
CA MET A 406 -27.03 5.18 -13.43
C MET A 406 -28.49 5.61 -13.64
N THR A 407 -29.35 5.42 -12.64
CA THR A 407 -30.81 5.58 -12.78
C THR A 407 -31.41 6.70 -11.95
N GLY A 408 -30.65 7.27 -11.02
CA GLY A 408 -31.17 8.22 -10.04
C GLY A 408 -31.98 7.60 -8.90
N VAL A 409 -32.11 6.27 -8.84
CA VAL A 409 -32.94 5.54 -7.84
C VAL A 409 -32.05 4.62 -7.00
N PRO A 410 -32.11 4.69 -5.66
CA PRO A 410 -32.95 5.52 -4.79
C PRO A 410 -32.48 7.00 -4.74
N PRO A 411 -33.41 7.97 -4.75
CA PRO A 411 -33.05 9.38 -4.93
C PRO A 411 -32.23 9.99 -3.76
N LYS A 412 -32.30 9.43 -2.56
CA LYS A 412 -31.44 9.85 -1.43
C LYS A 412 -29.98 9.49 -1.66
N ILE A 413 -29.73 8.28 -2.17
CA ILE A 413 -28.37 7.79 -2.44
C ILE A 413 -27.80 8.54 -3.65
N ALA A 414 -28.55 8.66 -4.73
CA ALA A 414 -28.17 9.40 -5.93
C ALA A 414 -27.77 10.86 -5.59
N ARG A 415 -28.58 11.57 -4.81
CA ARG A 415 -28.26 12.93 -4.35
C ARG A 415 -27.01 13.01 -3.48
N ASN A 416 -26.77 12.02 -2.64
CA ASN A 416 -25.56 12.00 -1.79
C ASN A 416 -24.30 11.79 -2.64
N ILE A 417 -24.38 10.94 -3.66
CA ILE A 417 -23.26 10.71 -4.59
C ILE A 417 -23.05 11.96 -5.46
N ALA A 418 -24.11 12.53 -6.04
CA ALA A 418 -24.03 13.73 -6.87
C ALA A 418 -23.43 14.94 -6.13
N ARG A 419 -23.60 15.04 -4.79
CA ARG A 419 -22.91 16.06 -3.99
C ARG A 419 -21.39 15.86 -3.92
N GLN A 420 -20.92 14.61 -4.00
CA GLN A 420 -19.49 14.31 -3.97
C GLN A 420 -18.85 14.35 -5.36
N THR A 421 -19.66 14.21 -6.40
CA THR A 421 -19.24 14.21 -7.80
C THR A 421 -20.13 15.17 -8.62
N PRO A 422 -20.11 16.49 -8.32
CA PRO A 422 -20.94 17.47 -9.02
C PRO A 422 -20.52 17.56 -10.48
N GLY A 423 -21.48 17.39 -11.41
CA GLY A 423 -21.23 17.43 -12.86
C GLY A 423 -20.75 16.11 -13.46
N PHE A 424 -20.70 15.04 -12.69
CA PHE A 424 -20.37 13.72 -13.23
C PHE A 424 -21.55 13.12 -14.00
N ASP A 425 -21.33 12.84 -15.29
CA ASP A 425 -22.25 12.06 -16.11
C ASP A 425 -21.76 10.61 -16.19
N ALA A 426 -22.67 9.69 -15.92
CA ALA A 426 -22.34 8.27 -15.83
C ALA A 426 -22.59 7.58 -17.16
N ASP A 427 -21.52 7.04 -17.76
CA ASP A 427 -21.62 6.21 -18.96
C ASP A 427 -21.72 4.72 -18.60
N PHE A 428 -22.62 4.00 -19.29
CA PHE A 428 -22.75 2.57 -19.13
C PHE A 428 -21.61 1.84 -19.85
N SER A 429 -20.81 1.08 -19.08
CA SER A 429 -19.76 0.21 -19.61
C SER A 429 -20.19 -1.26 -19.52
N LEU A 430 -20.42 -1.91 -20.66
CA LEU A 430 -20.74 -3.34 -20.73
C LEU A 430 -19.62 -4.20 -20.13
N PHE A 431 -18.35 -3.83 -20.33
CA PHE A 431 -17.20 -4.53 -19.76
C PHE A 431 -17.20 -4.47 -18.22
N ALA A 432 -17.38 -3.28 -17.65
CA ALA A 432 -17.43 -3.10 -16.20
C ALA A 432 -18.62 -3.85 -15.59
N PHE A 433 -19.78 -3.78 -16.22
CA PHE A 433 -20.99 -4.48 -15.79
C PHE A 433 -20.81 -6.01 -15.81
N THR A 434 -20.29 -6.56 -16.93
CA THR A 434 -20.07 -8.01 -17.03
C THR A 434 -19.04 -8.51 -16.04
N ALA A 435 -17.93 -7.78 -15.82
CA ALA A 435 -16.92 -8.09 -14.81
C ALA A 435 -17.52 -8.08 -13.40
N ALA A 436 -18.38 -7.12 -13.07
CA ALA A 436 -19.07 -7.05 -11.79
C ALA A 436 -20.07 -8.20 -11.60
N VAL A 437 -20.80 -8.59 -12.63
CA VAL A 437 -21.69 -9.77 -12.60
C VAL A 437 -20.88 -11.04 -12.35
N VAL A 438 -19.77 -11.24 -13.06
CA VAL A 438 -18.88 -12.39 -12.87
C VAL A 438 -18.34 -12.43 -11.44
N ALA A 439 -17.90 -11.29 -10.89
CA ALA A 439 -17.44 -11.19 -9.50
C ALA A 439 -18.54 -11.58 -8.50
N SER A 440 -19.77 -11.10 -8.73
CA SER A 440 -20.93 -11.40 -7.88
C SER A 440 -21.30 -12.88 -7.94
N VAL A 441 -21.29 -13.47 -9.13
CA VAL A 441 -21.53 -14.91 -9.32
C VAL A 441 -20.44 -15.75 -8.65
N ALA A 442 -19.17 -15.34 -8.78
CA ALA A 442 -18.05 -16.00 -8.11
C ALA A 442 -18.20 -15.94 -6.57
N TRP A 443 -18.63 -14.79 -6.02
CA TRP A 443 -18.91 -14.65 -4.59
C TRP A 443 -20.06 -15.57 -4.14
N ILE A 444 -21.16 -15.60 -4.87
CA ILE A 444 -22.29 -16.52 -4.59
C ILE A 444 -21.85 -17.98 -4.70
N ALA A 445 -21.06 -18.33 -5.70
CA ALA A 445 -20.51 -19.68 -5.85
C ALA A 445 -19.62 -20.07 -4.65
N LEU A 446 -18.83 -19.13 -4.12
CA LEU A 446 -18.02 -19.35 -2.92
C LEU A 446 -18.88 -19.59 -1.68
N ILE A 447 -20.00 -18.85 -1.53
CA ILE A 447 -20.97 -19.09 -0.47
C ILE A 447 -21.63 -20.48 -0.63
N ILE A 448 -22.03 -20.86 -1.83
CA ILE A 448 -22.62 -22.19 -2.11
C ILE A 448 -21.59 -23.30 -1.83
N TRP A 449 -20.33 -23.11 -2.23
CA TRP A 449 -19.25 -24.04 -1.90
C TRP A 449 -19.13 -24.26 -0.39
N ARG A 450 -19.21 -23.20 0.42
CA ARG A 450 -19.19 -23.27 1.87
C ARG A 450 -20.31 -24.18 2.42
N PHE A 451 -21.52 -24.08 1.87
CA PHE A 451 -22.65 -24.87 2.33
C PHE A 451 -22.60 -26.33 1.85
N ARG A 452 -22.19 -26.58 0.60
CA ARG A 452 -22.19 -27.91 -0.01
C ARG A 452 -21.01 -28.76 0.40
N SER A 453 -19.79 -28.25 0.35
CA SER A 453 -18.58 -29.06 0.54
C SER A 453 -18.18 -29.25 1.99
N ARG A 454 -18.86 -28.60 2.94
CA ARG A 454 -18.54 -28.63 4.38
C ARG A 454 -17.03 -28.60 4.65
N PRO A 455 -16.28 -27.64 4.08
CA PRO A 455 -14.84 -27.56 4.28
C PRO A 455 -14.52 -27.46 5.76
N THR A 456 -13.33 -27.88 6.15
CA THR A 456 -12.90 -27.77 7.55
C THR A 456 -13.07 -26.34 8.04
N GLY A 457 -13.54 -26.17 9.27
CA GLY A 457 -13.92 -24.87 9.82
C GLY A 457 -12.86 -23.78 9.65
N LEU A 458 -11.58 -24.16 9.69
CA LEU A 458 -10.44 -23.28 9.56
C LEU A 458 -10.38 -22.56 8.20
N TRP A 459 -10.68 -23.26 7.11
CA TRP A 459 -10.63 -22.74 5.76
C TRP A 459 -11.83 -21.87 5.39
N ARG A 460 -12.99 -22.14 5.99
CA ARG A 460 -14.21 -21.39 5.68
C ARG A 460 -14.02 -19.89 5.90
N GLY A 461 -13.64 -19.49 7.11
CA GLY A 461 -13.51 -18.10 7.48
C GLY A 461 -12.41 -17.36 6.71
N THR A 462 -11.24 -17.99 6.49
CA THR A 462 -10.11 -17.35 5.80
C THR A 462 -10.35 -17.21 4.31
N VAL A 463 -10.87 -18.22 3.63
CA VAL A 463 -11.19 -18.18 2.20
C VAL A 463 -12.34 -17.20 1.93
N LEU A 464 -13.39 -17.18 2.78
CA LEU A 464 -14.48 -16.22 2.65
C LEU A 464 -14.02 -14.79 2.92
N SER A 465 -13.12 -14.56 3.87
CA SER A 465 -12.59 -13.22 4.14
C SER A 465 -11.74 -12.72 2.98
N ALA A 466 -10.77 -13.48 2.50
CA ALA A 466 -9.94 -13.09 1.37
C ALA A 466 -10.76 -12.96 0.07
N GLY A 467 -11.59 -13.95 -0.24
CA GLY A 467 -12.45 -13.94 -1.42
C GLY A 467 -13.47 -12.80 -1.39
N GLY A 468 -14.04 -12.50 -0.21
CA GLY A 468 -14.97 -11.38 0.00
C GLY A 468 -14.31 -10.02 -0.23
N VAL A 469 -13.09 -9.82 0.31
CA VAL A 469 -12.32 -8.58 0.06
C VAL A 469 -12.03 -8.43 -1.44
N VAL A 470 -11.54 -9.48 -2.11
CA VAL A 470 -11.24 -9.45 -3.54
C VAL A 470 -12.51 -9.19 -4.36
N ALA A 471 -13.63 -9.85 -4.05
CA ALA A 471 -14.89 -9.65 -4.75
C ALA A 471 -15.41 -8.20 -4.59
N CYS A 472 -15.41 -7.66 -3.37
CA CYS A 472 -15.80 -6.27 -3.11
C CYS A 472 -14.87 -5.27 -3.80
N TRP A 473 -13.55 -5.54 -3.78
CA TRP A 473 -12.56 -4.73 -4.49
C TRP A 473 -12.81 -4.69 -5.99
N LEU A 474 -13.10 -5.85 -6.58
CA LEU A 474 -13.45 -5.98 -7.99
C LEU A 474 -14.73 -5.20 -8.32
N LEU A 475 -15.76 -5.30 -7.49
CA LEU A 475 -17.00 -4.55 -7.67
C LEU A 475 -16.77 -3.04 -7.61
N ILE A 476 -15.99 -2.56 -6.64
CA ILE A 476 -15.67 -1.13 -6.51
C ILE A 476 -14.86 -0.65 -7.73
N MET A 477 -13.83 -1.41 -8.12
CA MET A 477 -12.94 -1.05 -9.23
C MET A 477 -13.55 -1.27 -10.61
N THR A 478 -14.74 -1.83 -10.73
CA THR A 478 -15.49 -1.92 -11.97
C THR A 478 -16.65 -0.93 -12.00
N LEU A 479 -17.51 -0.95 -11.00
CA LEU A 479 -18.77 -0.19 -11.02
C LEU A 479 -18.60 1.27 -10.58
N TRP A 480 -17.73 1.55 -9.60
CA TRP A 480 -17.56 2.90 -9.04
C TRP A 480 -16.31 3.60 -9.55
N LEU A 481 -15.43 2.91 -10.26
CA LEU A 481 -14.16 3.48 -10.70
C LEU A 481 -14.31 4.79 -11.49
N PRO A 482 -15.26 4.93 -12.46
CA PRO A 482 -15.42 6.20 -13.18
C PRO A 482 -15.73 7.37 -12.25
N SER A 483 -16.66 7.22 -11.31
CA SER A 483 -17.01 8.26 -10.34
C SER A 483 -15.88 8.55 -9.33
N ILE A 484 -15.11 7.52 -8.95
CA ILE A 484 -13.93 7.67 -8.09
C ILE A 484 -12.81 8.40 -8.83
N ASN A 485 -12.53 8.03 -10.10
CA ASN A 485 -11.56 8.73 -10.92
C ASN A 485 -11.92 10.20 -11.07
N TYR A 486 -13.19 10.52 -11.41
CA TYR A 486 -13.69 11.89 -11.51
C TYR A 486 -13.44 12.70 -10.22
N ASN A 487 -13.71 12.11 -9.06
CA ASN A 487 -13.50 12.77 -7.77
C ASN A 487 -12.03 12.86 -7.35
N LYS A 488 -11.21 11.85 -7.67
CA LYS A 488 -9.86 11.70 -7.14
C LYS A 488 -8.75 12.15 -8.10
N SER A 489 -9.06 12.32 -9.40
CA SER A 489 -8.11 12.70 -10.43
C SER A 489 -8.28 14.17 -10.85
N TYR A 490 -7.26 14.73 -11.50
CA TYR A 490 -7.29 16.04 -12.13
C TYR A 490 -7.32 15.96 -13.66
N ARG A 491 -7.61 14.80 -14.24
CA ARG A 491 -7.57 14.58 -15.69
C ARG A 491 -8.42 15.58 -16.45
N GLU A 492 -9.69 15.79 -16.06
CA GLU A 492 -10.59 16.70 -16.76
C GLU A 492 -10.12 18.15 -16.69
N VAL A 493 -9.68 18.58 -15.52
CA VAL A 493 -9.12 19.95 -15.34
C VAL A 493 -7.85 20.12 -16.15
N SER A 494 -6.99 19.11 -16.20
CA SER A 494 -5.76 19.11 -16.99
C SER A 494 -6.05 19.21 -18.48
N ASN A 495 -6.95 18.36 -18.99
CA ASN A 495 -7.36 18.38 -20.39
C ASN A 495 -7.96 19.74 -20.79
N GLY A 496 -8.89 20.29 -20.00
CA GLY A 496 -9.48 21.60 -20.26
C GLY A 496 -8.45 22.72 -20.34
N MET A 497 -7.49 22.70 -19.43
CA MET A 497 -6.38 23.66 -19.41
C MET A 497 -5.44 23.46 -20.61
N ALA A 498 -5.09 22.22 -20.97
CA ALA A 498 -4.27 21.91 -22.12
C ALA A 498 -4.90 22.41 -23.44
N HIS A 499 -6.21 22.25 -23.61
CA HIS A 499 -6.97 22.79 -24.74
C HIS A 499 -6.91 24.31 -24.80
N ALA A 500 -7.06 24.99 -23.65
CA ALA A 500 -6.97 26.45 -23.59
C ALA A 500 -5.55 26.97 -23.93
N LEU A 501 -4.51 26.31 -23.45
CA LEU A 501 -3.13 26.63 -23.79
C LEU A 501 -2.82 26.38 -25.27
N ALA A 502 -3.35 25.30 -25.85
CA ALA A 502 -3.21 25.04 -27.28
C ALA A 502 -3.89 26.12 -28.13
N ALA A 503 -5.10 26.55 -27.75
CA ALA A 503 -5.81 27.65 -28.42
C ALA A 503 -5.03 28.97 -28.33
N GLU A 504 -4.47 29.29 -27.16
CA GLU A 504 -3.66 30.51 -26.97
C GLU A 504 -2.35 30.43 -27.75
N ARG A 505 -1.68 29.28 -27.82
CA ARG A 505 -0.52 29.02 -28.67
C ARG A 505 -0.83 29.24 -30.16
N ALA A 506 -1.97 28.73 -30.62
CA ALA A 506 -2.40 28.96 -32.03
C ALA A 506 -2.63 30.43 -32.31
N ARG A 507 -3.14 31.21 -31.35
CA ARG A 507 -3.36 32.66 -31.46
C ARG A 507 -2.09 33.49 -31.45
N THR A 508 -1.10 33.14 -30.60
CA THR A 508 0.14 33.92 -30.39
C THR A 508 1.31 33.45 -31.25
N GLY A 509 1.19 32.23 -31.83
CA GLY A 509 2.29 31.59 -32.58
C GLY A 509 3.46 31.13 -31.73
N ARG A 510 3.37 31.22 -30.37
CA ARG A 510 4.45 30.91 -29.44
C ARG A 510 3.93 30.02 -28.28
N GLN A 511 4.81 29.15 -27.80
CA GLN A 511 4.58 28.44 -26.53
C GLN A 511 5.05 29.36 -25.40
N GLU A 512 4.12 29.82 -24.60
CA GLU A 512 4.40 30.74 -23.50
C GLU A 512 4.50 29.96 -22.18
N CYS A 513 5.37 30.41 -21.27
CA CYS A 513 5.45 29.83 -19.93
C CYS A 513 4.21 30.22 -19.10
N VAL A 514 3.87 29.37 -18.15
CA VAL A 514 2.77 29.59 -17.20
C VAL A 514 3.33 29.60 -15.78
N ARG A 515 3.16 30.71 -15.08
CA ARG A 515 3.44 30.77 -13.64
C ARG A 515 2.21 30.27 -12.88
N SER A 516 2.39 29.50 -11.84
CA SER A 516 1.29 29.05 -10.99
C SER A 516 1.30 29.75 -9.64
N SER A 517 0.12 30.08 -9.14
CA SER A 517 -0.11 30.58 -7.80
C SER A 517 -1.17 29.74 -7.07
N GLY A 518 -0.81 29.26 -5.88
CA GLY A 518 -1.71 28.44 -5.05
C GLY A 518 -1.74 26.94 -5.36
N LEU A 519 -1.05 26.45 -6.40
CA LEU A 519 -1.02 25.02 -6.73
C LEU A 519 -0.19 24.22 -5.72
N GLY A 520 -0.80 23.17 -5.19
CA GLY A 520 -0.11 22.14 -4.41
C GLY A 520 0.69 21.17 -5.29
N LEU A 521 1.59 20.39 -4.66
CA LEU A 521 2.48 19.46 -5.36
C LEU A 521 1.70 18.40 -6.16
N SER A 522 0.64 17.82 -5.59
CA SER A 522 -0.18 16.80 -6.27
C SER A 522 -0.93 17.34 -7.50
N GLN A 523 -1.32 18.61 -7.48
CA GLN A 523 -1.93 19.29 -8.63
C GLN A 523 -0.90 19.49 -9.75
N ARG A 524 0.29 20.03 -9.42
CA ARG A 524 1.41 20.17 -10.37
C ARG A 524 1.80 18.83 -10.98
N ALA A 525 1.95 17.81 -10.14
CA ALA A 525 2.25 16.45 -10.56
C ALA A 525 1.20 15.90 -11.53
N SER A 526 -0.09 16.11 -11.25
CA SER A 526 -1.18 15.68 -12.13
C SER A 526 -1.11 16.32 -13.50
N PHE A 527 -0.94 17.63 -13.56
CA PHE A 527 -0.85 18.39 -14.82
C PHE A 527 0.38 17.98 -15.64
N ALA A 528 1.51 17.72 -14.98
CA ALA A 528 2.71 17.26 -15.66
C ALA A 528 2.54 15.85 -16.25
N VAL A 529 1.90 14.94 -15.52
CA VAL A 529 1.71 13.54 -15.96
C VAL A 529 0.65 13.39 -17.05
N PHE A 530 -0.47 14.14 -16.96
CA PHE A 530 -1.57 13.98 -17.91
C PHE A 530 -1.29 14.65 -19.26
N ASP A 531 -0.86 15.90 -19.25
CA ASP A 531 -0.73 16.72 -20.47
C ASP A 531 0.65 17.38 -20.62
N ASN A 532 1.64 16.90 -19.86
CA ASN A 532 3.03 17.44 -19.82
C ASN A 532 3.07 18.96 -19.58
N LEU A 533 2.15 19.44 -18.74
CA LEU A 533 2.08 20.85 -18.37
C LEU A 533 3.05 21.14 -17.24
N ARG A 534 4.02 22.02 -17.53
CA ARG A 534 5.02 22.45 -16.56
C ARG A 534 4.76 23.90 -16.19
N PHE A 535 4.87 24.22 -14.91
CA PHE A 535 4.62 25.54 -14.37
C PHE A 535 5.90 26.09 -13.75
N GLU A 536 6.23 27.32 -14.09
CA GLU A 536 7.30 28.03 -13.41
C GLU A 536 6.89 28.36 -11.96
N LEU A 537 7.84 28.25 -11.06
CA LEU A 537 7.66 28.60 -9.65
C LEU A 537 7.84 30.11 -9.42
N SER A 538 8.74 30.71 -10.18
CA SER A 538 9.10 32.12 -10.13
C SER A 538 9.47 32.60 -11.54
N GLY A 539 9.24 33.87 -11.85
CA GLY A 539 9.60 34.44 -13.14
C GLY A 539 8.47 35.26 -13.78
N ASP A 540 8.79 36.01 -14.80
CA ASP A 540 7.86 36.85 -15.56
C ASP A 540 7.22 36.06 -16.70
N CYS A 541 6.35 35.12 -16.36
CA CYS A 541 5.56 34.41 -17.36
C CYS A 541 4.34 35.23 -17.77
N PRO A 542 4.02 35.28 -19.09
CA PRO A 542 2.88 36.04 -19.61
C PRO A 542 1.53 35.41 -19.26
N LEU A 543 1.52 34.16 -18.79
CA LEU A 543 0.33 33.44 -18.35
C LEU A 543 0.45 33.09 -16.86
N VAL A 544 -0.68 33.18 -16.16
CA VAL A 544 -0.77 32.84 -14.74
C VAL A 544 -1.93 31.88 -14.51
N LEU A 545 -1.66 30.79 -13.81
CA LEU A 545 -2.69 29.87 -13.32
C LEU A 545 -2.91 30.13 -11.84
N LEU A 546 -4.12 30.53 -11.50
CA LEU A 546 -4.58 30.71 -10.12
C LEU A 546 -5.39 29.51 -9.66
N GLN A 547 -5.17 29.07 -8.42
CA GLN A 547 -5.98 28.06 -7.76
C GLN A 547 -6.44 28.56 -6.40
N GLY A 548 -7.70 28.36 -6.06
CA GLY A 548 -8.25 28.78 -4.79
C GLY A 548 -9.77 28.60 -4.69
N ASN A 549 -10.35 29.25 -3.69
CA ASN A 549 -11.80 29.30 -3.54
C ASN A 549 -12.42 30.34 -4.46
N ALA A 550 -13.63 30.10 -4.94
CA ALA A 550 -14.35 31.00 -5.87
C ALA A 550 -14.40 32.48 -5.40
N SER A 551 -14.59 32.74 -4.11
CA SER A 551 -14.64 34.09 -3.57
C SER A 551 -13.28 34.80 -3.62
N VAL A 552 -12.21 34.06 -3.30
CA VAL A 552 -10.84 34.59 -3.31
C VAL A 552 -10.41 34.93 -4.74
N LEU A 553 -10.67 34.03 -5.68
CA LEU A 553 -10.33 34.23 -7.09
C LEU A 553 -11.14 35.38 -7.72
N ARG A 554 -12.44 35.47 -7.44
CA ARG A 554 -13.26 36.61 -7.90
C ARG A 554 -12.78 37.94 -7.35
N ASN A 555 -12.42 37.99 -6.07
CA ASN A 555 -11.86 39.20 -5.48
C ASN A 555 -10.50 39.59 -6.11
N ALA A 556 -9.64 38.61 -6.39
CA ALA A 556 -8.35 38.83 -7.07
C ALA A 556 -8.54 39.42 -8.48
N LEU A 557 -9.56 38.95 -9.21
CA LEU A 557 -9.90 39.43 -10.56
C LEU A 557 -10.60 40.80 -10.57
N GLN A 558 -11.41 41.11 -9.55
CA GLN A 558 -12.20 42.35 -9.54
C GLN A 558 -11.47 43.54 -8.89
N ARG A 559 -10.72 43.31 -7.84
CA ARG A 559 -10.13 44.36 -6.98
C ARG A 559 -8.66 44.12 -6.61
N GLY A 560 -8.09 42.97 -7.00
CA GLY A 560 -6.75 42.53 -6.62
C GLY A 560 -5.70 42.72 -7.71
N GLU A 561 -4.59 42.03 -7.53
CA GLU A 561 -3.40 42.05 -8.43
C GLU A 561 -3.74 41.71 -9.88
N TYR A 562 -4.82 41.01 -10.14
CA TYR A 562 -5.22 40.54 -11.49
C TYR A 562 -6.45 41.29 -12.04
N ALA A 563 -6.78 42.46 -11.50
CA ALA A 563 -7.89 43.25 -12.00
C ALA A 563 -7.65 43.65 -13.47
N GLY A 564 -8.70 43.45 -14.32
CA GLY A 564 -8.62 43.73 -15.74
C GLY A 564 -7.88 42.69 -16.58
N SER A 565 -7.35 41.61 -15.97
CA SER A 565 -6.71 40.50 -16.66
C SER A 565 -7.68 39.75 -17.58
N ARG A 566 -7.18 39.27 -18.71
CA ARG A 566 -7.98 38.46 -19.64
C ARG A 566 -8.01 37.03 -19.15
N VAL A 567 -9.19 36.54 -18.80
CA VAL A 567 -9.43 35.13 -18.48
C VAL A 567 -9.43 34.32 -19.78
N LEU A 568 -8.58 33.30 -19.84
CA LEU A 568 -8.45 32.39 -20.96
C LEU A 568 -9.26 31.10 -20.75
N TRP A 569 -9.33 30.66 -19.51
CA TRP A 569 -10.04 29.43 -19.14
C TRP A 569 -10.36 29.40 -17.66
N GLU A 570 -11.50 28.78 -17.33
CA GLU A 570 -11.93 28.47 -15.97
C GLU A 570 -12.26 26.99 -15.87
N GLY A 571 -11.84 26.35 -14.77
CA GLY A 571 -12.12 24.97 -14.49
C GLY A 571 -12.43 24.75 -13.01
N THR A 572 -13.21 23.71 -12.72
CA THR A 572 -13.57 23.37 -11.35
C THR A 572 -13.44 21.89 -11.11
N ARG A 573 -13.14 21.53 -9.86
CA ARG A 573 -13.10 20.17 -9.37
C ARG A 573 -13.73 20.08 -7.98
N ALA A 574 -14.40 18.96 -7.67
CA ALA A 574 -14.88 18.71 -6.32
C ALA A 574 -13.70 18.61 -5.34
N ALA A 575 -13.76 19.40 -4.25
CA ALA A 575 -12.76 19.34 -3.20
C ALA A 575 -13.08 18.22 -2.20
N GLU A 576 -12.05 17.50 -1.75
CA GLU A 576 -12.18 16.41 -0.79
C GLU A 576 -12.21 16.93 0.67
N PHE A 577 -13.18 17.76 1.01
CA PHE A 577 -13.34 18.20 2.40
C PHE A 577 -14.46 17.44 3.10
N ARG A 578 -14.11 16.59 4.07
CA ARG A 578 -15.07 15.83 4.91
C ARG A 578 -16.10 16.69 5.63
N ARG A 579 -15.79 17.98 5.88
CA ARG A 579 -16.68 18.90 6.62
C ARG A 579 -17.44 19.90 5.77
N ALA A 580 -17.10 20.02 4.49
CA ALA A 580 -17.76 20.94 3.55
C ALA A 580 -17.76 20.36 2.14
N PRO A 581 -18.61 19.37 1.83
CA PRO A 581 -18.63 18.66 0.54
C PRO A 581 -19.05 19.53 -0.66
N GLN A 582 -19.31 20.82 -0.45
CA GLN A 582 -19.70 21.78 -1.49
C GLN A 582 -18.56 22.71 -1.90
N LEU A 583 -17.36 22.58 -1.32
CA LEU A 583 -16.22 23.39 -1.75
C LEU A 583 -15.63 22.81 -3.03
N LEU A 584 -15.76 23.57 -4.11
CA LEU A 584 -15.10 23.29 -5.37
C LEU A 584 -13.68 23.91 -5.35
N GLU A 585 -12.73 23.20 -5.89
CA GLU A 585 -11.44 23.76 -6.26
C GLU A 585 -11.63 24.50 -7.58
N TYR A 586 -11.33 25.79 -7.60
CA TYR A 586 -11.42 26.61 -8.80
C TYR A 586 -10.02 26.86 -9.36
N PHE A 587 -9.94 26.80 -10.69
CA PHE A 587 -8.73 27.07 -11.46
C PHE A 587 -9.05 28.12 -12.51
N ILE A 588 -8.21 29.14 -12.62
CA ILE A 588 -8.38 30.21 -13.61
C ILE A 588 -7.04 30.44 -14.30
N LEU A 589 -7.01 30.21 -15.60
CA LEU A 589 -5.88 30.57 -16.45
C LEU A 589 -6.11 31.97 -17.01
N LEU A 590 -5.19 32.87 -16.78
CA LEU A 590 -5.33 34.25 -17.19
C LEU A 590 -4.04 34.81 -17.79
N ARG A 591 -4.21 35.85 -18.60
CA ARG A 591 -3.14 36.74 -19.07
C ARG A 591 -3.22 38.05 -18.29
N PRO A 592 -2.26 38.34 -17.39
CA PRO A 592 -2.22 39.60 -16.65
C PRO A 592 -2.12 40.80 -17.58
N VAL A 593 -2.73 41.91 -17.22
CA VAL A 593 -2.44 43.20 -17.85
C VAL A 593 -1.10 43.65 -17.32
N PRO A 594 -0.14 44.06 -18.18
CA PRO A 594 1.14 44.60 -17.71
C PRO A 594 0.90 45.79 -16.74
N ALA A 595 1.53 45.73 -15.57
CA ALA A 595 1.45 46.83 -14.60
C ALA A 595 1.94 48.13 -15.26
N GLY A 596 1.04 49.11 -15.50
CA GLY A 596 1.38 50.37 -16.09
C GLY A 596 0.53 50.86 -17.29
N ARG A 597 -0.46 50.07 -17.75
CA ARG A 597 -1.47 50.58 -18.69
C ARG A 597 -2.81 50.73 -17.96
N PRO A 598 -3.38 51.96 -17.87
CA PRO A 598 -4.77 52.11 -17.42
C PRO A 598 -5.68 51.30 -18.36
N ALA A 599 -6.68 50.67 -17.79
CA ALA A 599 -7.71 49.98 -18.56
C ALA A 599 -8.39 50.94 -19.55
N PRO A 600 -8.69 50.51 -20.78
CA PRO A 600 -9.38 51.34 -21.77
C PRO A 600 -10.77 51.76 -21.33
#